data_292590fa6d18b14c96e417bc418afb0f
#
_entry.id   292590fa6d18b14c96e417bc418afb0f
#
_cell.length_a   1.000
_cell.length_b   1.000
_cell.length_c   1.000
_cell.angle_alpha   90.00
_cell.angle_beta   90.00
_cell.angle_gamma   90.00
#
_symmetry.space_group_name_H-M   'P 1'
#
loop_
_entity.id
_entity.type
_entity.pdbx_description
1 polymer ?
#
loop_
_entity_poly.entity_id
_entity_poly.type
_entity_poly.pdbx_seq_one_letter_code
_entity_poly.pdbx_strand_id
1 'polypeptide(L)'
;MQLLTMKRVPVPKGSTAFKFLAWPWLKLISLLPFWALYGISNGIRFLLYHVFGYRVKVVRDNLKNSFPQLSDAERKTIERKYYSHLSDLFVETIKGMSISEKQMRERMLHIDQHEFDNLYKEGKSAIIVMSHCGNWEWICLMSQIICPQRIQCLYKTLSNPGFDRLMFLVRSKFGASPIPMEQTLRVLDANKEVVTLNAFIGDQNPSSGKGAAWVDFLGQDTAFMMGAEKIARKMDWPVYYLSSSKVKRGYYQAHTVSICLDP
;
A
#
# COMPACT_ATOMS: atom_id res chain seq x y z
N MET A 1 31.07 8.46 -10.29
CA MET A 1 30.16 7.88 -9.30
C MET A 1 29.68 6.52 -9.84
N GLN A 2 30.23 5.40 -9.35
CA GLN A 2 29.76 4.08 -9.75
C GLN A 2 28.27 3.97 -9.36
N LEU A 3 27.40 3.69 -10.33
CA LEU A 3 26.00 3.35 -10.08
C LEU A 3 25.97 2.04 -9.28
N LEU A 4 25.87 2.16 -7.96
CA LEU A 4 25.67 1.00 -7.08
C LEU A 4 24.39 0.28 -7.53
N THR A 5 24.57 -0.94 -8.02
CA THR A 5 23.47 -1.77 -8.51
C THR A 5 22.72 -2.36 -7.32
N MET A 6 21.50 -1.90 -7.11
CA MET A 6 20.63 -2.40 -6.06
C MET A 6 20.35 -3.89 -6.23
N LYS A 7 20.53 -4.68 -5.17
CA LYS A 7 20.16 -6.10 -5.13
C LYS A 7 18.62 -6.22 -5.08
N ARG A 8 18.04 -6.74 -6.14
CA ARG A 8 16.58 -6.93 -6.26
C ARG A 8 16.16 -8.35 -5.86
N VAL A 9 14.96 -8.46 -5.31
CA VAL A 9 14.31 -9.74 -5.10
C VAL A 9 13.84 -10.30 -6.46
N PRO A 10 14.06 -11.60 -6.74
CA PRO A 10 13.57 -12.20 -7.97
C PRO A 10 12.04 -12.21 -8.03
N VAL A 11 11.50 -12.05 -9.23
CA VAL A 11 10.05 -12.11 -9.47
C VAL A 11 9.50 -13.47 -9.04
N PRO A 12 8.42 -13.54 -8.23
CA PRO A 12 7.79 -14.80 -7.84
C PRO A 12 7.43 -15.67 -9.06
N LYS A 13 7.60 -16.99 -8.96
CA LYS A 13 7.32 -17.91 -10.08
C LYS A 13 5.88 -17.84 -10.59
N GLY A 14 4.92 -17.65 -9.67
CA GLY A 14 3.50 -17.61 -9.99
C GLY A 14 2.92 -18.99 -10.30
N SER A 15 1.65 -19.01 -10.69
CA SER A 15 0.92 -20.23 -11.09
C SER A 15 0.76 -20.28 -12.61
N THR A 16 1.02 -21.42 -13.21
CA THR A 16 0.82 -21.64 -14.66
C THR A 16 -0.66 -21.45 -15.04
N ALA A 17 -1.58 -22.04 -14.27
CA ALA A 17 -3.02 -21.87 -14.51
C ALA A 17 -3.44 -20.38 -14.43
N PHE A 18 -2.97 -19.64 -13.44
CA PHE A 18 -3.25 -18.20 -13.34
C PHE A 18 -2.71 -17.43 -14.55
N LYS A 19 -1.50 -17.76 -15.01
CA LYS A 19 -0.86 -17.09 -16.15
C LYS A 19 -1.70 -17.23 -17.44
N PHE A 20 -2.31 -18.39 -17.69
CA PHE A 20 -3.07 -18.62 -18.90
C PHE A 20 -4.56 -18.29 -18.76
N LEU A 21 -5.15 -18.46 -17.57
CA LEU A 21 -6.59 -18.29 -17.37
C LEU A 21 -6.98 -16.89 -16.86
N ALA A 22 -6.28 -16.37 -15.85
CA ALA A 22 -6.68 -15.11 -15.21
C ALA A 22 -5.94 -13.88 -15.74
N TRP A 23 -4.63 -14.00 -15.98
CA TRP A 23 -3.79 -12.89 -16.41
C TRP A 23 -4.27 -12.15 -17.66
N PRO A 24 -4.63 -12.83 -18.79
CA PRO A 24 -5.07 -12.15 -19.99
C PRO A 24 -6.33 -11.32 -19.75
N TRP A 25 -7.30 -11.85 -19.01
CA TRP A 25 -8.54 -11.15 -18.67
C TRP A 25 -8.29 -9.95 -17.78
N LEU A 26 -7.47 -10.10 -16.73
CA LEU A 26 -7.10 -8.97 -15.87
C LEU A 26 -6.36 -7.89 -16.67
N LYS A 27 -5.49 -8.29 -17.61
CA LYS A 27 -4.81 -7.34 -18.49
C LYS A 27 -5.78 -6.62 -19.42
N LEU A 28 -6.74 -7.30 -20.02
CA LEU A 28 -7.80 -6.67 -20.83
C LEU A 28 -8.64 -5.71 -20.00
N ILE A 29 -9.10 -6.13 -18.83
CA ILE A 29 -9.84 -5.25 -17.91
C ILE A 29 -9.01 -4.02 -17.55
N SER A 30 -7.71 -4.17 -17.30
CA SER A 30 -6.84 -3.05 -16.96
C SER A 30 -6.75 -1.97 -18.07
N LEU A 31 -6.95 -2.35 -19.33
CA LEU A 31 -6.90 -1.43 -20.48
C LEU A 31 -8.16 -0.55 -20.58
N LEU A 32 -9.27 -0.95 -19.95
CA LEU A 32 -10.50 -0.19 -19.98
C LEU A 32 -10.31 1.25 -19.46
N PRO A 33 -11.06 2.21 -19.99
CA PRO A 33 -11.07 3.57 -19.45
C PRO A 33 -11.65 3.58 -18.03
N PHE A 34 -11.30 4.58 -17.24
CA PHE A 34 -11.69 4.64 -15.82
C PHE A 34 -13.20 4.59 -15.60
N TRP A 35 -14.01 5.22 -16.48
CA TRP A 35 -15.48 5.18 -16.34
C TRP A 35 -16.01 3.74 -16.43
N ALA A 36 -15.49 2.94 -17.35
CA ALA A 36 -15.89 1.54 -17.48
C ALA A 36 -15.44 0.69 -16.29
N LEU A 37 -14.21 0.90 -15.79
CA LEU A 37 -13.72 0.25 -14.57
C LEU A 37 -14.60 0.58 -13.36
N TYR A 38 -15.06 1.84 -13.23
CA TYR A 38 -15.98 2.20 -12.14
C TYR A 38 -17.39 1.65 -12.32
N GLY A 39 -17.82 1.36 -13.55
CA GLY A 39 -19.00 0.55 -13.80
C GLY A 39 -18.88 -0.86 -13.22
N ILE A 40 -17.74 -1.53 -13.50
CA ILE A 40 -17.40 -2.84 -12.92
C ILE A 40 -17.31 -2.75 -11.39
N SER A 41 -16.66 -1.72 -10.84
CA SER A 41 -16.57 -1.50 -9.40
C SER A 41 -17.96 -1.41 -8.74
N ASN A 42 -18.90 -0.73 -9.35
CA ASN A 42 -20.28 -0.66 -8.82
C ASN A 42 -20.94 -2.04 -8.78
N GLY A 43 -20.72 -2.90 -9.78
CA GLY A 43 -21.17 -4.30 -9.78
C GLY A 43 -20.49 -5.11 -8.66
N ILE A 44 -19.18 -4.99 -8.49
CA ILE A 44 -18.43 -5.63 -7.40
C ILE A 44 -18.99 -5.19 -6.03
N ARG A 45 -19.23 -3.89 -5.85
CA ARG A 45 -19.85 -3.36 -4.62
C ARG A 45 -21.21 -4.01 -4.34
N PHE A 46 -22.05 -4.11 -5.37
CA PHE A 46 -23.38 -4.72 -5.23
C PHE A 46 -23.26 -6.17 -4.77
N LEU A 47 -22.39 -6.95 -5.42
CA LEU A 47 -22.15 -8.36 -5.06
C LEU A 47 -21.59 -8.50 -3.64
N LEU A 48 -20.52 -7.77 -3.31
CA LEU A 48 -19.87 -7.87 -2.00
C LEU A 48 -20.80 -7.46 -0.86
N TYR A 49 -21.56 -6.39 -1.05
CA TYR A 49 -22.35 -5.80 0.03
C TYR A 49 -23.74 -6.38 0.15
N HIS A 50 -24.45 -6.59 -0.97
CA HIS A 50 -25.84 -7.00 -0.96
C HIS A 50 -26.07 -8.50 -1.17
N VAL A 51 -25.19 -9.18 -1.95
CA VAL A 51 -25.34 -10.59 -2.27
C VAL A 51 -24.56 -11.46 -1.26
N PHE A 52 -23.24 -11.23 -1.14
CA PHE A 52 -22.39 -12.07 -0.31
C PHE A 52 -22.30 -11.59 1.15
N GLY A 53 -22.65 -10.35 1.46
CA GLY A 53 -22.51 -9.80 2.80
C GLY A 53 -21.06 -9.84 3.32
N TYR A 54 -20.08 -9.70 2.42
CA TYR A 54 -18.66 -9.89 2.72
C TYR A 54 -18.22 -9.05 3.90
N ARG A 55 -17.91 -9.70 5.02
CA ARG A 55 -17.43 -9.10 6.28
C ARG A 55 -18.32 -7.97 6.86
N VAL A 56 -19.60 -7.90 6.51
CA VAL A 56 -20.51 -6.83 6.95
C VAL A 56 -20.59 -6.75 8.47
N LYS A 57 -20.68 -7.91 9.16
CA LYS A 57 -20.69 -7.94 10.63
C LYS A 57 -19.42 -7.32 11.21
N VAL A 58 -18.24 -7.69 10.70
CA VAL A 58 -16.94 -7.16 11.16
C VAL A 58 -16.86 -5.64 10.98
N VAL A 59 -17.29 -5.14 9.82
CA VAL A 59 -17.30 -3.69 9.53
C VAL A 59 -18.22 -2.96 10.50
N ARG A 60 -19.42 -3.49 10.78
CA ARG A 60 -20.38 -2.89 11.72
C ARG A 60 -19.87 -2.89 13.14
N ASP A 61 -19.32 -4.01 13.60
CA ASP A 61 -18.76 -4.12 14.94
C ASP A 61 -17.60 -3.11 15.13
N ASN A 62 -16.70 -3.03 14.14
CA ASN A 62 -15.60 -2.05 14.18
C ASN A 62 -16.12 -0.60 14.18
N LEU A 63 -17.09 -0.26 13.32
CA LEU A 63 -17.67 1.09 13.29
C LEU A 63 -18.36 1.45 14.63
N LYS A 64 -19.04 0.50 15.25
CA LYS A 64 -19.69 0.69 16.55
C LYS A 64 -18.66 0.94 17.64
N ASN A 65 -17.57 0.18 17.65
CA ASN A 65 -16.52 0.31 18.66
C ASN A 65 -15.69 1.59 18.47
N SER A 66 -15.34 1.91 17.22
CA SER A 66 -14.49 3.07 16.89
C SER A 66 -15.24 4.41 16.95
N PHE A 67 -16.55 4.40 16.71
CA PHE A 67 -17.39 5.61 16.67
C PHE A 67 -18.67 5.43 17.47
N PRO A 68 -18.56 5.20 18.81
CA PRO A 68 -19.74 4.96 19.66
C PRO A 68 -20.69 6.17 19.71
N GLN A 69 -20.17 7.37 19.51
CA GLN A 69 -20.92 8.63 19.53
C GLN A 69 -21.80 8.84 18.29
N LEU A 70 -21.55 8.14 17.18
CA LEU A 70 -22.34 8.28 15.95
C LEU A 70 -23.63 7.48 16.04
N SER A 71 -24.69 7.98 15.42
CA SER A 71 -25.94 7.26 15.23
C SER A 71 -25.77 6.06 14.27
N ASP A 72 -26.70 5.10 14.30
CA ASP A 72 -26.70 3.98 13.37
C ASP A 72 -26.82 4.41 11.91
N ALA A 73 -27.53 5.51 11.63
CA ALA A 73 -27.66 6.06 10.28
C ALA A 73 -26.32 6.63 9.76
N GLU A 74 -25.58 7.31 10.61
CA GLU A 74 -24.25 7.84 10.28
C GLU A 74 -23.27 6.70 10.06
N ARG A 75 -23.19 5.71 10.97
CA ARG A 75 -22.37 4.50 10.79
C ARG A 75 -22.72 3.77 9.50
N LYS A 76 -24.02 3.65 9.16
CA LYS A 76 -24.46 3.05 7.91
C LYS A 76 -23.98 3.83 6.67
N THR A 77 -23.88 5.13 6.77
CA THR A 77 -23.35 5.99 5.70
C THR A 77 -21.85 5.72 5.50
N ILE A 78 -21.08 5.58 6.58
CA ILE A 78 -19.65 5.22 6.53
C ILE A 78 -19.48 3.82 5.94
N GLU A 79 -20.27 2.84 6.39
CA GLU A 79 -20.29 1.47 5.87
C GLU A 79 -20.46 1.45 4.33
N ARG A 80 -21.43 2.20 3.80
CA ARG A 80 -21.68 2.28 2.34
C ARG A 80 -20.49 2.92 1.60
N LYS A 81 -19.89 3.96 2.16
CA LYS A 81 -18.69 4.60 1.60
C LYS A 81 -17.49 3.64 1.60
N TYR A 82 -17.31 2.85 2.66
CA TYR A 82 -16.27 1.83 2.76
C TYR A 82 -16.39 0.81 1.63
N TYR A 83 -17.58 0.18 1.41
CA TYR A 83 -17.76 -0.80 0.33
C TYR A 83 -17.59 -0.19 -1.06
N SER A 84 -17.98 1.06 -1.24
CA SER A 84 -17.72 1.78 -2.48
C SER A 84 -16.22 1.95 -2.73
N HIS A 85 -15.49 2.37 -1.70
CA HIS A 85 -14.04 2.54 -1.78
C HIS A 85 -13.29 1.22 -1.95
N LEU A 86 -13.64 0.20 -1.19
CA LEU A 86 -13.06 -1.15 -1.31
C LEU A 86 -13.20 -1.69 -2.73
N SER A 87 -14.37 -1.54 -3.34
CA SER A 87 -14.61 -1.98 -4.73
C SER A 87 -13.82 -1.17 -5.75
N ASP A 88 -13.68 0.14 -5.52
CA ASP A 88 -12.83 1.00 -6.36
C ASP A 88 -11.37 0.53 -6.30
N LEU A 89 -10.84 0.21 -5.11
CA LEU A 89 -9.47 -0.27 -4.93
C LEU A 89 -9.18 -1.55 -5.73
N PHE A 90 -10.12 -2.49 -5.82
CA PHE A 90 -9.93 -3.70 -6.64
C PHE A 90 -9.68 -3.36 -8.11
N VAL A 91 -10.51 -2.51 -8.72
CA VAL A 91 -10.36 -2.16 -10.13
C VAL A 91 -9.17 -1.22 -10.37
N GLU A 92 -8.85 -0.37 -9.42
CA GLU A 92 -7.68 0.53 -9.48
C GLU A 92 -6.37 -0.23 -9.34
N THR A 93 -6.32 -1.27 -8.50
CA THR A 93 -5.18 -2.20 -8.42
C THR A 93 -4.96 -2.92 -9.76
N ILE A 94 -6.04 -3.42 -10.38
CA ILE A 94 -5.97 -4.03 -11.72
C ILE A 94 -5.51 -2.98 -12.75
N LYS A 95 -6.01 -1.74 -12.67
CA LYS A 95 -5.58 -0.63 -13.53
C LYS A 95 -4.08 -0.36 -13.41
N GLY A 96 -3.47 -0.61 -12.27
CA GLY A 96 -2.01 -0.56 -12.06
C GLY A 96 -1.21 -1.34 -13.11
N MET A 97 -1.75 -2.42 -13.70
CA MET A 97 -1.09 -3.16 -14.78
C MET A 97 -0.88 -2.34 -16.06
N SER A 98 -1.75 -1.35 -16.34
CA SER A 98 -1.75 -0.60 -17.60
C SER A 98 -1.65 0.92 -17.45
N ILE A 99 -1.85 1.46 -16.24
CA ILE A 99 -1.82 2.91 -15.98
C ILE A 99 -0.51 3.52 -16.48
N SER A 100 -0.59 4.64 -17.19
CA SER A 100 0.60 5.37 -17.65
C SER A 100 1.14 6.29 -16.55
N GLU A 101 2.41 6.69 -16.67
CA GLU A 101 3.01 7.67 -15.77
C GLU A 101 2.21 8.99 -15.76
N LYS A 102 1.79 9.47 -16.93
CA LYS A 102 0.94 10.67 -17.05
C LYS A 102 -0.35 10.52 -16.24
N GLN A 103 -1.07 9.42 -16.42
CA GLN A 103 -2.29 9.15 -15.67
C GLN A 103 -2.04 9.03 -14.16
N MET A 104 -0.89 8.47 -13.76
CA MET A 104 -0.53 8.36 -12.35
C MET A 104 -0.28 9.73 -11.73
N ARG A 105 0.51 10.59 -12.40
CA ARG A 105 0.77 11.97 -11.97
C ARG A 105 -0.51 12.83 -11.85
N GLU A 106 -1.47 12.62 -12.74
CA GLU A 106 -2.76 13.32 -12.69
C GLU A 106 -3.66 12.87 -11.54
N ARG A 107 -3.50 11.63 -11.05
CA ARG A 107 -4.44 10.99 -10.12
C ARG A 107 -3.93 10.77 -8.72
N MET A 108 -2.62 10.83 -8.53
CA MET A 108 -1.98 10.71 -7.22
C MET A 108 -1.03 11.89 -7.06
N LEU A 109 -1.42 12.88 -6.25
CA LEU A 109 -0.58 14.03 -5.93
C LEU A 109 0.19 13.73 -4.64
N HIS A 110 1.48 14.03 -4.64
CA HIS A 110 2.31 14.02 -3.44
C HIS A 110 2.68 15.45 -3.09
N ILE A 111 2.21 15.95 -1.95
CA ILE A 111 2.28 17.37 -1.64
C ILE A 111 3.66 17.73 -1.05
N ASP A 112 4.22 16.87 -0.19
CA ASP A 112 5.44 17.15 0.56
C ASP A 112 6.68 16.42 -0.02
N GLN A 113 6.78 16.33 -1.35
CA GLN A 113 7.88 15.62 -2.03
C GLN A 113 9.27 16.16 -1.63
N HIS A 114 9.36 17.47 -1.33
CA HIS A 114 10.62 18.13 -0.98
C HIS A 114 11.34 17.49 0.22
N GLU A 115 10.63 16.86 1.15
CA GLU A 115 11.20 16.13 2.28
C GLU A 115 12.12 14.99 1.78
N PHE A 116 11.67 14.25 0.79
CA PHE A 116 12.45 13.15 0.20
C PHE A 116 13.59 13.66 -0.69
N ASP A 117 13.39 14.77 -1.38
CA ASP A 117 14.46 15.40 -2.16
C ASP A 117 15.64 15.85 -1.27
N ASN A 118 15.34 16.37 -0.08
CA ASN A 118 16.35 16.75 0.91
C ASN A 118 17.10 15.53 1.46
N LEU A 119 16.40 14.48 1.87
CA LEU A 119 17.03 13.22 2.29
C LEU A 119 17.95 12.64 1.23
N TYR A 120 17.56 12.71 -0.04
CA TYR A 120 18.39 12.22 -1.14
C TYR A 120 19.69 13.01 -1.29
N LYS A 121 19.61 14.35 -1.19
CA LYS A 121 20.81 15.22 -1.22
C LYS A 121 21.77 14.92 -0.06
N GLU A 122 21.23 14.53 1.10
CA GLU A 122 22.00 14.14 2.28
C GLU A 122 22.53 12.68 2.20
N GLY A 123 22.16 11.94 1.17
CA GLY A 123 22.53 10.52 1.03
C GLY A 123 21.86 9.60 2.04
N LYS A 124 20.73 10.03 2.63
CA LYS A 124 20.03 9.29 3.70
C LYS A 124 18.88 8.45 3.16
N SER A 125 18.83 7.20 3.57
CA SER A 125 17.66 6.34 3.45
C SER A 125 16.64 6.64 4.56
N ALA A 126 15.37 6.24 4.37
CA ALA A 126 14.34 6.43 5.38
C ALA A 126 13.37 5.24 5.46
N ILE A 127 12.72 5.12 6.61
CA ILE A 127 11.56 4.26 6.81
C ILE A 127 10.29 5.09 6.57
N ILE A 128 9.42 4.57 5.73
CA ILE A 128 8.11 5.16 5.45
C ILE A 128 7.03 4.26 6.02
N VAL A 129 6.36 4.72 7.08
CA VAL A 129 5.22 4.02 7.66
C VAL A 129 3.95 4.50 6.98
N MET A 130 3.09 3.56 6.63
CA MET A 130 1.82 3.82 5.95
C MET A 130 0.69 3.01 6.57
N SER A 131 -0.54 3.36 6.23
CA SER A 131 -1.74 2.60 6.52
C SER A 131 -2.49 2.20 5.23
N HIS A 132 -3.43 1.24 5.34
CA HIS A 132 -4.32 0.85 4.23
C HIS A 132 -5.42 1.90 3.96
N CYS A 133 -5.04 3.20 4.03
CA CYS A 133 -5.92 4.34 3.72
C CYS A 133 -5.71 4.84 2.29
N GLY A 134 -6.74 5.46 1.74
CA GLY A 134 -6.69 5.98 0.37
C GLY A 134 -6.37 4.90 -0.66
N ASN A 135 -5.38 5.14 -1.53
CA ASN A 135 -4.88 4.14 -2.47
C ASN A 135 -3.37 3.90 -2.26
N TRP A 136 -3.05 3.08 -1.28
CA TRP A 136 -1.67 2.72 -0.91
C TRP A 136 -0.90 2.00 -2.03
N GLU A 137 -1.58 1.28 -2.93
CA GLU A 137 -0.92 0.64 -4.08
C GLU A 137 -0.41 1.70 -5.07
N TRP A 138 -1.19 2.76 -5.29
CA TRP A 138 -0.78 3.85 -6.17
C TRP A 138 0.29 4.75 -5.55
N ILE A 139 0.35 4.85 -4.22
CA ILE A 139 1.46 5.54 -3.53
C ILE A 139 2.79 4.90 -3.92
N CYS A 140 2.90 3.57 -3.84
CA CYS A 140 4.12 2.86 -4.20
C CYS A 140 4.53 3.14 -5.66
N LEU A 141 3.56 3.15 -6.58
CA LEU A 141 3.80 3.46 -7.98
C LEU A 141 4.23 4.92 -8.19
N MET A 142 3.54 5.86 -7.56
CA MET A 142 3.81 7.29 -7.70
C MET A 142 5.15 7.67 -7.08
N SER A 143 5.46 7.16 -5.90
CA SER A 143 6.73 7.45 -5.22
C SER A 143 7.93 7.10 -6.10
N GLN A 144 7.90 5.97 -6.83
CA GLN A 144 8.98 5.61 -7.74
C GLN A 144 9.09 6.54 -8.96
N ILE A 145 8.00 7.20 -9.35
CA ILE A 145 7.98 8.14 -10.48
C ILE A 145 8.58 9.51 -10.08
N ILE A 146 8.36 9.93 -8.83
CA ILE A 146 8.70 11.29 -8.38
C ILE A 146 9.95 11.35 -7.49
N CYS A 147 10.20 10.31 -6.68
CA CYS A 147 11.33 10.33 -5.75
C CYS A 147 12.62 9.89 -6.44
N PRO A 148 13.75 10.55 -6.17
CA PRO A 148 15.05 10.16 -6.70
C PRO A 148 15.58 8.87 -6.03
N GLN A 149 15.13 8.56 -4.82
CA GLN A 149 15.48 7.33 -4.10
C GLN A 149 14.90 6.09 -4.77
N ARG A 150 15.48 4.93 -4.46
CA ARG A 150 14.89 3.64 -4.81
C ARG A 150 13.79 3.28 -3.80
N ILE A 151 12.60 3.01 -4.31
CA ILE A 151 11.46 2.63 -3.47
C ILE A 151 11.49 1.13 -3.22
N GLN A 152 11.46 0.74 -1.94
CA GLN A 152 11.33 -0.65 -1.49
C GLN A 152 9.98 -0.79 -0.76
N CYS A 153 9.09 -1.61 -1.30
CA CYS A 153 7.76 -1.85 -0.72
C CYS A 153 7.75 -3.20 -0.01
N LEU A 154 7.68 -3.20 1.32
CA LEU A 154 7.62 -4.43 2.08
C LEU A 154 6.20 -4.98 2.04
N TYR A 155 6.07 -6.28 1.79
CA TYR A 155 4.77 -6.92 1.69
C TYR A 155 4.77 -8.34 2.25
N LYS A 156 3.61 -8.80 2.71
CA LYS A 156 3.39 -10.19 3.09
C LYS A 156 3.09 -11.00 1.82
N THR A 157 3.87 -12.06 1.60
CA THR A 157 3.65 -12.99 0.48
C THR A 157 2.22 -13.53 0.49
N LEU A 158 1.55 -13.47 -0.66
CA LEU A 158 0.18 -13.94 -0.78
C LEU A 158 0.14 -15.46 -0.92
N SER A 159 -0.87 -16.09 -0.32
CA SER A 159 -1.07 -17.54 -0.39
C SER A 159 -1.33 -18.05 -1.82
N ASN A 160 -1.97 -17.24 -2.66
CA ASN A 160 -2.14 -17.57 -4.07
C ASN A 160 -0.93 -17.07 -4.88
N PRO A 161 -0.10 -17.96 -5.43
CA PRO A 161 1.13 -17.58 -6.12
C PRO A 161 0.88 -16.79 -7.41
N GLY A 162 -0.29 -16.91 -8.04
CA GLY A 162 -0.66 -16.13 -9.21
C GLY A 162 -0.90 -14.67 -8.87
N PHE A 163 -1.67 -14.42 -7.82
CA PHE A 163 -1.90 -13.07 -7.32
C PHE A 163 -0.64 -12.46 -6.71
N ASP A 164 0.19 -13.25 -6.02
CA ASP A 164 1.47 -12.79 -5.49
C ASP A 164 2.36 -12.23 -6.60
N ARG A 165 2.52 -13.00 -7.70
CA ARG A 165 3.25 -12.55 -8.88
C ARG A 165 2.61 -11.31 -9.51
N LEU A 166 1.28 -11.26 -9.63
CA LEU A 166 0.56 -10.11 -10.16
C LEU A 166 0.88 -8.85 -9.38
N MET A 167 0.73 -8.88 -8.06
CA MET A 167 0.99 -7.74 -7.19
C MET A 167 2.45 -7.31 -7.23
N PHE A 168 3.38 -8.27 -7.25
CA PHE A 168 4.79 -7.99 -7.43
C PHE A 168 5.05 -7.20 -8.73
N LEU A 169 4.50 -7.66 -9.86
CA LEU A 169 4.69 -7.01 -11.16
C LEU A 169 4.01 -5.64 -11.24
N VAL A 170 2.82 -5.49 -10.66
CA VAL A 170 2.14 -4.18 -10.58
C VAL A 170 2.99 -3.20 -9.80
N ARG A 171 3.42 -3.54 -8.58
CA ARG A 171 4.23 -2.68 -7.72
C ARG A 171 5.59 -2.34 -8.34
N SER A 172 6.17 -3.25 -9.13
CA SER A 172 7.47 -3.03 -9.81
C SER A 172 7.38 -2.20 -11.09
N LYS A 173 6.19 -1.85 -11.54
CA LYS A 173 5.95 -1.31 -12.89
C LYS A 173 6.82 -0.10 -13.24
N PHE A 174 7.00 0.82 -12.32
CA PHE A 174 7.83 2.02 -12.52
C PHE A 174 9.21 1.90 -11.88
N GLY A 175 9.62 0.70 -11.47
CA GLY A 175 10.97 0.42 -10.99
C GLY A 175 11.12 0.20 -9.49
N ALA A 176 10.03 0.31 -8.70
CA ALA A 176 10.06 -0.04 -7.29
C ALA A 176 10.42 -1.52 -7.07
N SER A 177 10.92 -1.84 -5.89
CA SER A 177 11.35 -3.18 -5.51
C SER A 177 10.47 -3.73 -4.39
N PRO A 178 9.46 -4.55 -4.70
CA PRO A 178 8.72 -5.24 -3.66
C PRO A 178 9.62 -6.24 -2.93
N ILE A 179 9.54 -6.24 -1.59
CA ILE A 179 10.35 -7.12 -0.73
C ILE A 179 9.40 -7.95 0.14
N PRO A 180 9.42 -9.29 0.01
CA PRO A 180 8.74 -10.16 0.95
C PRO A 180 9.24 -9.93 2.38
N MET A 181 8.33 -9.87 3.36
CA MET A 181 8.65 -9.55 4.76
C MET A 181 9.74 -10.48 5.32
N GLU A 182 9.76 -11.74 4.90
CA GLU A 182 10.74 -12.74 5.33
C GLU A 182 12.17 -12.44 4.86
N GLN A 183 12.31 -11.58 3.85
CA GLN A 183 13.59 -11.21 3.26
C GLN A 183 14.05 -9.80 3.65
N THR A 184 13.25 -9.06 4.42
CA THR A 184 13.44 -7.63 4.70
C THR A 184 14.86 -7.33 5.16
N LEU A 185 15.28 -7.85 6.31
CA LEU A 185 16.59 -7.52 6.88
C LEU A 185 17.74 -7.83 5.94
N ARG A 186 17.68 -9.00 5.26
CA ARG A 186 18.72 -9.40 4.31
C ARG A 186 18.84 -8.46 3.12
N VAL A 187 17.69 -8.00 2.60
CA VAL A 187 17.67 -7.13 1.41
C VAL A 187 18.07 -5.71 1.79
N LEU A 188 17.59 -5.18 2.93
CA LEU A 188 17.95 -3.86 3.41
C LEU A 188 19.44 -3.75 3.70
N ASP A 189 20.00 -4.73 4.40
CA ASP A 189 21.45 -4.77 4.69
C ASP A 189 22.29 -4.86 3.40
N ALA A 190 21.86 -5.67 2.44
CA ALA A 190 22.55 -5.80 1.16
C ALA A 190 22.48 -4.54 0.28
N ASN A 191 21.56 -3.63 0.58
CA ASN A 191 21.34 -2.37 -0.14
C ASN A 191 21.66 -1.12 0.70
N LYS A 192 22.31 -1.26 1.86
CA LYS A 192 22.54 -0.15 2.80
C LYS A 192 23.31 1.04 2.21
N GLU A 193 24.15 0.79 1.19
CA GLU A 193 24.89 1.83 0.48
C GLU A 193 24.08 2.54 -0.63
N VAL A 194 22.85 2.08 -0.88
CA VAL A 194 21.94 2.68 -1.85
C VAL A 194 20.89 3.50 -1.11
N VAL A 195 20.71 4.76 -1.49
CA VAL A 195 19.69 5.61 -0.87
C VAL A 195 18.29 5.10 -1.23
N THR A 196 17.55 4.65 -0.22
CA THR A 196 16.24 3.99 -0.39
C THR A 196 15.16 4.60 0.49
N LEU A 197 13.91 4.57 0.03
CA LEU A 197 12.72 4.76 0.86
C LEU A 197 12.05 3.40 1.06
N ASN A 198 11.87 3.00 2.31
CA ASN A 198 11.47 1.68 2.71
C ASN A 198 10.05 1.71 3.29
N ALA A 199 9.05 1.33 2.49
CA ALA A 199 7.64 1.48 2.82
C ALA A 199 7.09 0.26 3.58
N PHE A 200 6.55 0.51 4.77
CA PHE A 200 5.90 -0.44 5.67
C PHE A 200 4.44 -0.06 5.87
N ILE A 201 3.52 -0.97 5.59
CA ILE A 201 2.11 -0.78 5.94
C ILE A 201 1.87 -1.54 7.26
N GLY A 202 1.66 -0.80 8.35
CA GLY A 202 1.75 -1.32 9.72
C GLY A 202 0.42 -1.39 10.48
N ASP A 203 -0.73 -1.09 9.85
CA ASP A 203 -2.05 -0.97 10.48
C ASP A 203 -2.86 -2.27 10.53
N GLN A 204 -2.24 -3.43 10.23
CA GLN A 204 -2.86 -4.74 10.39
C GLN A 204 -2.29 -5.48 11.59
N ASN A 205 -3.15 -6.27 12.24
CA ASN A 205 -2.74 -7.09 13.36
C ASN A 205 -1.61 -8.06 12.98
N PRO A 206 -0.56 -8.18 13.80
CA PRO A 206 0.49 -9.17 13.60
C PRO A 206 -0.09 -10.58 13.63
N SER A 207 0.47 -11.49 12.83
CA SER A 207 0.04 -12.90 12.77
C SER A 207 0.24 -13.65 14.09
N SER A 208 1.16 -13.18 14.94
CA SER A 208 1.35 -13.63 16.32
C SER A 208 1.50 -12.41 17.20
N GLY A 209 0.89 -12.40 18.38
CA GLY A 209 1.03 -11.29 19.35
C GLY A 209 2.44 -11.17 19.96
N LYS A 210 3.37 -12.06 19.61
CA LYS A 210 4.74 -12.05 20.15
C LYS A 210 5.51 -10.83 19.60
N GLY A 211 5.97 -9.96 20.50
CA GLY A 211 6.76 -8.79 20.15
C GLY A 211 5.97 -7.65 19.49
N ALA A 212 4.64 -7.66 19.60
CA ALA A 212 3.78 -6.56 19.25
C ALA A 212 3.72 -5.52 20.37
N ALA A 213 3.52 -4.25 20.00
CA ALA A 213 3.08 -3.22 20.95
C ALA A 213 1.56 -3.23 21.03
N TRP A 214 1.02 -3.17 22.25
CA TRP A 214 -0.40 -3.09 22.51
C TRP A 214 -0.76 -1.67 22.90
N VAL A 215 -1.73 -1.09 22.23
CA VAL A 215 -2.22 0.27 22.49
C VAL A 215 -3.73 0.32 22.38
N ASP A 216 -4.37 1.24 23.11
CA ASP A 216 -5.76 1.59 22.84
C ASP A 216 -5.84 2.38 21.52
N PHE A 217 -6.43 1.75 20.51
CA PHE A 217 -6.62 2.36 19.20
C PHE A 217 -8.09 2.31 18.80
N LEU A 218 -8.70 3.47 18.69
CA LEU A 218 -10.13 3.64 18.37
C LEU A 218 -11.05 2.88 19.36
N GLY A 219 -10.74 2.98 20.67
CA GLY A 219 -11.49 2.33 21.74
C GLY A 219 -11.37 0.81 21.78
N GLN A 220 -10.30 0.27 21.22
CA GLN A 220 -10.04 -1.18 21.18
C GLN A 220 -8.56 -1.45 21.48
N ASP A 221 -8.30 -2.43 22.36
CA ASP A 221 -6.94 -2.92 22.61
C ASP A 221 -6.39 -3.58 21.34
N THR A 222 -5.38 -2.96 20.75
CA THR A 222 -4.92 -3.29 19.40
C THR A 222 -3.41 -3.57 19.38
N ALA A 223 -3.02 -4.68 18.78
CA ALA A 223 -1.64 -5.06 18.60
C ALA A 223 -1.05 -4.44 17.33
N PHE A 224 0.10 -3.78 17.43
CA PHE A 224 0.84 -3.21 16.31
C PHE A 224 2.18 -3.90 16.09
N MET A 225 2.57 -4.03 14.81
CA MET A 225 3.87 -4.60 14.44
C MET A 225 5.00 -3.61 14.71
N MET A 226 6.04 -4.04 15.45
CA MET A 226 7.21 -3.24 15.79
C MET A 226 8.35 -3.35 14.76
N GLY A 227 8.09 -3.90 13.57
CA GLY A 227 9.13 -4.18 12.58
C GLY A 227 9.79 -2.91 12.04
N ALA A 228 9.00 -1.89 11.73
CA ALA A 228 9.49 -0.61 11.20
C ALA A 228 10.40 0.11 12.21
N GLU A 229 9.98 0.23 13.48
CA GLU A 229 10.78 0.84 14.55
C GLU A 229 12.11 0.10 14.77
N LYS A 230 12.07 -1.23 14.88
CA LYS A 230 13.30 -2.04 15.10
C LYS A 230 14.31 -1.87 13.96
N ILE A 231 13.82 -1.73 12.73
CA ILE A 231 14.70 -1.52 11.57
C ILE A 231 15.20 -0.08 11.55
N ALA A 232 14.35 0.92 11.83
CA ALA A 232 14.75 2.32 11.93
C ALA A 232 15.92 2.48 12.90
N ARG A 233 15.80 1.99 14.14
CA ARG A 233 16.86 2.01 15.15
C ARG A 233 18.12 1.26 14.75
N LYS A 234 17.97 0.08 14.11
CA LYS A 234 19.11 -0.73 13.68
C LYS A 234 19.93 -0.08 12.57
N MET A 235 19.23 0.61 11.64
CA MET A 235 19.82 1.21 10.44
C MET A 235 20.14 2.68 10.63
N ASP A 236 19.73 3.27 11.75
CA ASP A 236 19.82 4.71 12.04
C ASP A 236 19.14 5.55 10.91
N TRP A 237 17.92 5.15 10.54
CA TRP A 237 17.15 5.78 9.48
C TRP A 237 15.94 6.55 10.03
N PRO A 238 15.74 7.80 9.61
CA PRO A 238 14.59 8.58 10.02
C PRO A 238 13.27 7.91 9.59
N VAL A 239 12.22 8.18 10.37
CA VAL A 239 10.88 7.61 10.17
C VAL A 239 9.92 8.70 9.77
N TYR A 240 9.24 8.50 8.65
CA TYR A 240 8.16 9.34 8.16
C TYR A 240 6.85 8.56 8.09
N TYR A 241 5.75 9.25 8.32
CA TYR A 241 4.42 8.73 8.02
C TYR A 241 3.92 9.30 6.69
N LEU A 242 3.50 8.44 5.80
CA LEU A 242 2.91 8.83 4.53
C LEU A 242 1.41 8.51 4.55
N SER A 243 0.60 9.54 4.71
CA SER A 243 -0.86 9.43 4.68
C SER A 243 -1.39 9.51 3.25
N SER A 244 -2.53 8.89 2.99
CA SER A 244 -3.24 9.02 1.72
C SER A 244 -4.70 9.32 1.96
N SER A 245 -5.22 10.31 1.26
CA SER A 245 -6.63 10.67 1.28
C SER A 245 -7.23 10.70 -0.12
N LYS A 246 -8.52 10.35 -0.20
CA LYS A 246 -9.30 10.37 -1.45
C LYS A 246 -9.87 11.77 -1.67
N VAL A 247 -9.44 12.46 -2.72
CA VAL A 247 -9.98 13.78 -3.11
C VAL A 247 -11.34 13.61 -3.80
N LYS A 248 -11.38 12.72 -4.78
CA LYS A 248 -12.59 12.28 -5.48
C LYS A 248 -12.36 10.88 -6.03
N ARG A 249 -13.38 10.26 -6.61
CA ARG A 249 -13.26 8.90 -7.15
C ARG A 249 -12.11 8.83 -8.15
N GLY A 250 -11.11 7.98 -7.87
CA GLY A 250 -9.91 7.79 -8.70
C GLY A 250 -8.89 8.91 -8.64
N TYR A 251 -8.98 9.79 -7.65
CA TYR A 251 -8.01 10.85 -7.40
C TYR A 251 -7.67 10.90 -5.92
N TYR A 252 -6.38 10.91 -5.63
CA TYR A 252 -5.84 10.83 -4.29
C TYR A 252 -4.75 11.88 -4.09
N GLN A 253 -4.48 12.19 -2.85
CA GLN A 253 -3.33 12.98 -2.43
C GLN A 253 -2.61 12.27 -1.29
N ALA A 254 -1.31 12.42 -1.26
CA ALA A 254 -0.45 11.91 -0.21
C ALA A 254 0.27 13.06 0.49
N HIS A 255 0.39 12.94 1.81
CA HIS A 255 1.10 13.88 2.68
C HIS A 255 2.15 13.15 3.48
N THR A 256 3.32 13.75 3.60
CA THR A 256 4.43 13.24 4.39
C THR A 256 4.52 14.00 5.70
N VAL A 257 4.66 13.28 6.81
CA VAL A 257 4.88 13.84 8.14
C VAL A 257 6.09 13.16 8.76
N SER A 258 7.07 13.92 9.24
CA SER A 258 8.19 13.37 10.01
C SER A 258 7.69 12.88 11.37
N ILE A 259 8.04 11.63 11.74
CA ILE A 259 7.70 11.04 13.05
C ILE A 259 8.92 11.09 13.98
N CYS A 260 10.05 10.65 13.47
CA CYS A 260 11.30 10.57 14.22
C CYS A 260 12.47 10.75 13.26
N LEU A 261 13.30 11.75 13.50
CA LEU A 261 14.47 12.04 12.67
C LEU A 261 15.74 11.36 13.18
N ASP A 262 15.78 11.04 14.49
CA ASP A 262 16.84 10.34 15.21
C ASP A 262 16.23 9.15 15.99
N PRO A 263 16.07 7.98 15.38
CA PRO A 263 15.40 6.82 15.99
C PRO A 263 16.25 6.05 17.03
#